data_9f526f037462262fc7f71d49f9390775
#
_entry.id   9f526f037462262fc7f71d49f9390775
#
_cell.length_a   1.000
_cell.length_b   1.000
_cell.length_c   1.000
_cell.angle_alpha   90.00
_cell.angle_beta   90.00
_cell.angle_gamma   90.00
#
_symmetry.space_group_name_H-M   'P 1'
#
loop_
_entity.id
_entity.type
_entity.pdbx_description
1 polymer ?
#
loop_
_entity_poly.entity_id
_entity_poly.type
_entity_poly.pdbx_seq_one_letter_code
_entity_poly.pdbx_strand_id
1 'polypeptide(L)'
;MNRSRLLALVGLKTTIAQQAVRREAQKLAVELARLNTLLKQIGDLERSYNNHLSLPALRSAEYRDTISILARLQDRRSLDTSRLEMLTVERDRLSAMLREKQRHIDRLADEAKQARKEEQEEREKKQESLIPARRK
;
A
#
# COMPACT_ATOMS: atom_id res chain seq x y z
N MET A 1 29.60 14.76 13.38
CA MET A 1 28.89 13.50 13.12
C MET A 1 29.46 12.88 11.83
N ASN A 2 29.81 11.63 11.83
CA ASN A 2 30.36 10.98 10.65
C ASN A 2 29.28 10.64 9.62
N ARG A 3 29.72 10.37 8.39
CA ARG A 3 28.81 10.10 7.27
C ARG A 3 27.93 8.86 7.50
N SER A 4 28.50 7.81 8.08
CA SER A 4 27.73 6.57 8.33
C SER A 4 26.58 6.79 9.31
N ARG A 5 26.77 7.63 10.33
CA ARG A 5 25.70 8.00 11.27
C ARG A 5 24.62 8.83 10.59
N LEU A 6 24.99 9.80 9.78
CA LEU A 6 24.03 10.60 9.02
C LEU A 6 23.19 9.73 8.09
N LEU A 7 23.81 8.81 7.38
CA LEU A 7 23.12 7.87 6.49
C LEU A 7 22.18 6.96 7.27
N ALA A 8 22.61 6.47 8.44
CA ALA A 8 21.77 5.66 9.31
C ALA A 8 20.54 6.42 9.81
N LEU A 9 20.69 7.69 10.18
CA LEU A 9 19.58 8.55 10.62
C LEU A 9 18.59 8.83 9.48
N VAL A 10 19.09 9.12 8.29
CA VAL A 10 18.25 9.32 7.10
C VAL A 10 17.51 8.02 6.75
N GLY A 11 18.19 6.89 6.84
CA GLY A 11 17.58 5.57 6.65
C GLY A 11 16.46 5.29 7.63
N LEU A 12 16.66 5.62 8.91
CA LEU A 12 15.63 5.49 9.94
C LEU A 12 14.42 6.38 9.67
N LYS A 13 14.65 7.64 9.29
CA LYS A 13 13.59 8.57 8.91
C LYS A 13 12.79 8.05 7.72
N THR A 14 13.45 7.52 6.73
CA THR A 14 12.82 6.94 5.54
C THR A 14 12.00 5.70 5.91
N THR A 15 12.51 4.86 6.82
CA THR A 15 11.80 3.67 7.32
C THR A 15 10.52 4.07 8.05
N ILE A 16 10.56 5.12 8.87
CA ILE A 16 9.37 5.63 9.56
C ILE A 16 8.33 6.13 8.54
N ALA A 17 8.78 6.87 7.53
CA ALA A 17 7.91 7.33 6.44
C ALA A 17 7.30 6.15 5.67
N GLN A 18 8.07 5.10 5.41
CA GLN A 18 7.59 3.88 4.76
C GLN A 18 6.50 3.19 5.59
N GLN A 19 6.68 3.12 6.91
CA GLN A 19 5.69 2.52 7.81
C GLN A 19 4.36 3.27 7.77
N ALA A 20 4.40 4.61 7.70
CA ALA A 20 3.19 5.43 7.55
C ALA A 20 2.45 5.10 6.27
N VAL A 21 3.15 4.96 5.15
CA VAL A 21 2.57 4.57 3.86
C VAL A 21 2.01 3.13 3.91
N ARG A 22 2.70 2.22 4.59
CA ARG A 22 2.19 0.85 4.79
C ARG A 22 0.87 0.82 5.56
N ARG A 23 0.72 1.66 6.58
CA ARG A 23 -0.53 1.76 7.34
C ARG A 23 -1.68 2.25 6.46
N GLU A 24 -1.42 3.25 5.62
CA GLU A 24 -2.41 3.73 4.66
C GLU A 24 -2.77 2.64 3.66
N ALA A 25 -1.78 1.92 3.14
CA ALA A 25 -1.99 0.80 2.22
C ALA A 25 -2.83 -0.31 2.85
N GLN A 26 -2.60 -0.63 4.13
CA GLN A 26 -3.38 -1.62 4.86
C GLN A 26 -4.84 -1.20 5.04
N LYS A 27 -5.08 0.06 5.42
CA LYS A 27 -6.45 0.61 5.53
C LYS A 27 -7.16 0.55 4.19
N LEU A 28 -6.46 0.90 3.12
CA LEU A 28 -6.98 0.87 1.77
C LEU A 28 -7.32 -0.57 1.33
N ALA A 29 -6.46 -1.54 1.65
CA ALA A 29 -6.71 -2.95 1.35
C ALA A 29 -7.97 -3.47 2.05
N VAL A 30 -8.21 -3.09 3.30
CA VAL A 30 -9.43 -3.44 4.03
C VAL A 30 -10.66 -2.85 3.35
N GLU A 31 -10.59 -1.58 2.95
CA GLU A 31 -11.71 -0.91 2.27
C GLU A 31 -11.99 -1.52 0.89
N LEU A 32 -10.95 -1.86 0.13
CA LEU A 32 -11.09 -2.56 -1.16
C LEU A 32 -11.76 -3.92 -0.99
N ALA A 33 -11.34 -4.69 0.01
CA ALA A 33 -11.95 -5.98 0.31
C ALA A 33 -13.44 -5.83 0.69
N ARG A 34 -13.76 -4.82 1.47
CA ARG A 34 -15.14 -4.50 1.85
C ARG A 34 -16.01 -4.15 0.64
N LEU A 35 -15.49 -3.30 -0.25
CA LEU A 35 -16.21 -2.93 -1.48
C LEU A 35 -16.44 -4.12 -2.40
N ASN A 36 -15.43 -4.99 -2.55
CA ASN A 36 -15.59 -6.22 -3.33
C ASN A 36 -16.66 -7.13 -2.75
N THR A 37 -16.72 -7.26 -1.43
CA THR A 37 -17.77 -8.01 -0.74
C THR A 37 -19.14 -7.40 -0.97
N LEU A 38 -19.27 -6.08 -0.85
CA LEU A 38 -20.54 -5.36 -1.09
C LEU A 38 -21.00 -5.52 -2.53
N LEU A 39 -20.10 -5.40 -3.51
CA LEU A 39 -20.44 -5.59 -4.92
C LEU A 39 -20.92 -7.02 -5.21
N LYS A 40 -20.30 -8.00 -4.57
CA LYS A 40 -20.73 -9.40 -4.67
C LYS A 40 -22.13 -9.59 -4.09
N GLN A 41 -22.40 -8.99 -2.92
CA GLN A 41 -23.73 -9.04 -2.29
C GLN A 41 -24.79 -8.37 -3.17
N ILE A 42 -24.47 -7.23 -3.78
CA ILE A 42 -25.37 -6.56 -4.72
C ILE A 42 -25.67 -7.48 -5.90
N GLY A 43 -24.66 -8.14 -6.45
CA GLY A 43 -24.83 -9.11 -7.54
C GLY A 43 -25.73 -10.28 -7.16
N ASP A 44 -25.58 -10.80 -5.94
CA ASP A 44 -26.43 -11.88 -5.43
C ASP A 44 -27.88 -11.43 -5.27
N LEU A 45 -28.08 -10.22 -4.72
CA LEU A 45 -29.41 -9.64 -4.58
C LEU A 45 -30.08 -9.37 -5.93
N GLU A 46 -29.33 -8.84 -6.90
CA GLU A 46 -29.85 -8.60 -8.26
C GLU A 46 -30.33 -9.89 -8.89
N ARG A 47 -29.55 -10.96 -8.78
CA ARG A 47 -29.94 -12.28 -9.29
C ARG A 47 -31.21 -12.79 -8.62
N SER A 48 -31.28 -12.65 -7.29
CA SER A 48 -32.45 -13.07 -6.53
C SER A 48 -33.71 -12.32 -6.95
N TYR A 49 -33.66 -10.99 -7.09
CA TYR A 49 -34.77 -10.17 -7.51
C TYR A 49 -35.14 -10.41 -8.99
N ASN A 50 -34.17 -10.62 -9.86
CA ASN A 50 -34.41 -10.97 -11.26
C ASN A 50 -35.13 -12.32 -11.38
N ASN A 51 -34.72 -13.30 -10.55
CA ASN A 51 -35.44 -14.59 -10.51
C ASN A 51 -36.85 -14.43 -10.01
N HIS A 52 -37.09 -13.55 -9.04
CA HIS A 52 -38.43 -13.23 -8.53
C HIS A 52 -39.30 -12.63 -9.64
N LEU A 53 -38.75 -11.73 -10.47
CA LEU A 53 -39.48 -11.16 -11.63
C LEU A 53 -39.91 -12.21 -12.67
N SER A 54 -39.22 -13.34 -12.72
CA SER A 54 -39.53 -14.43 -13.66
C SER A 54 -40.69 -15.31 -13.22
N LEU A 55 -41.24 -15.08 -12.01
CA LEU A 55 -42.34 -15.87 -11.48
C LEU A 55 -43.67 -15.48 -12.17
N PRO A 56 -44.44 -16.46 -12.66
CA PRO A 56 -45.67 -16.16 -13.46
C PRO A 56 -46.81 -15.60 -12.66
N ALA A 57 -46.82 -15.70 -11.31
CA ALA A 57 -47.89 -15.26 -10.43
C ALA A 57 -47.60 -13.92 -9.76
N LEU A 58 -46.66 -13.13 -10.29
CA LEU A 58 -46.26 -11.86 -9.69
C LEU A 58 -47.34 -10.78 -9.87
N ARG A 59 -47.72 -10.13 -8.77
CA ARG A 59 -48.69 -9.02 -8.78
C ARG A 59 -48.01 -7.74 -9.32
N SER A 60 -48.80 -6.84 -9.93
CA SER A 60 -48.32 -5.58 -10.47
C SER A 60 -47.58 -4.74 -9.45
N ALA A 61 -48.09 -4.68 -8.22
CA ALA A 61 -47.43 -3.94 -7.13
C ALA A 61 -46.08 -4.54 -6.77
N GLU A 62 -46.00 -5.87 -6.64
CA GLU A 62 -44.74 -6.59 -6.37
C GLU A 62 -43.73 -6.40 -7.50
N TYR A 63 -44.19 -6.42 -8.74
CA TYR A 63 -43.35 -6.17 -9.92
C TYR A 63 -42.74 -4.76 -9.87
N ARG A 64 -43.57 -3.73 -9.59
CA ARG A 64 -43.07 -2.35 -9.47
C ARG A 64 -42.08 -2.18 -8.33
N ASP A 65 -42.36 -2.78 -7.16
CA ASP A 65 -41.47 -2.72 -6.01
C ASP A 65 -40.14 -3.40 -6.33
N THR A 66 -40.15 -4.54 -6.97
CA THR A 66 -38.94 -5.28 -7.39
C THR A 66 -38.12 -4.48 -8.39
N ILE A 67 -38.77 -3.87 -9.39
CA ILE A 67 -38.10 -3.01 -10.37
C ILE A 67 -37.45 -1.79 -9.66
N SER A 68 -38.14 -1.20 -8.72
CA SER A 68 -37.60 -0.07 -7.93
C SER A 68 -36.37 -0.48 -7.11
N ILE A 69 -36.41 -1.65 -6.48
CA ILE A 69 -35.28 -2.20 -5.74
C ILE A 69 -34.08 -2.45 -6.67
N LEU A 70 -34.33 -3.08 -7.83
CA LEU A 70 -33.28 -3.35 -8.82
C LEU A 70 -32.64 -2.05 -9.32
N ALA A 71 -33.42 -1.00 -9.55
CA ALA A 71 -32.89 0.32 -9.92
C ALA A 71 -31.98 0.90 -8.86
N ARG A 72 -32.36 0.79 -7.58
CA ARG A 72 -31.52 1.24 -6.47
C ARG A 72 -30.24 0.42 -6.34
N LEU A 73 -30.31 -0.88 -6.53
CA LEU A 73 -29.15 -1.76 -6.52
C LEU A 73 -28.19 -1.40 -7.66
N GLN A 74 -28.71 -1.08 -8.84
CA GLN A 74 -27.92 -0.64 -9.99
C GLN A 74 -27.19 0.69 -9.70
N ASP A 75 -27.88 1.66 -9.10
CA ASP A 75 -27.29 2.93 -8.70
C ASP A 75 -26.19 2.71 -7.68
N ARG A 76 -26.43 1.87 -6.70
CA ARG A 76 -25.42 1.53 -5.68
C ARG A 76 -24.24 0.81 -6.29
N ARG A 77 -24.46 -0.12 -7.21
CA ARG A 77 -23.40 -0.79 -7.96
C ARG A 77 -22.50 0.21 -8.69
N SER A 78 -23.10 1.17 -9.37
CA SER A 78 -22.35 2.20 -10.11
C SER A 78 -21.48 3.03 -9.19
N LEU A 79 -22.01 3.46 -8.05
CA LEU A 79 -21.27 4.22 -7.05
C LEU A 79 -20.09 3.41 -6.49
N ASP A 80 -20.36 2.18 -6.07
CA ASP A 80 -19.34 1.33 -5.46
C ASP A 80 -18.27 0.90 -6.47
N THR A 81 -18.65 0.67 -7.72
CA THR A 81 -17.71 0.38 -8.81
C THR A 81 -16.79 1.56 -9.08
N SER A 82 -17.32 2.79 -9.15
CA SER A 82 -16.53 4.00 -9.32
C SER A 82 -15.56 4.20 -8.16
N ARG A 83 -16.03 3.99 -6.94
CA ARG A 83 -15.20 4.07 -5.75
C ARG A 83 -14.08 3.01 -5.76
N LEU A 84 -14.41 1.79 -6.16
CA LEU A 84 -13.44 0.70 -6.29
C LEU A 84 -12.33 1.07 -7.27
N GLU A 85 -12.68 1.63 -8.41
CA GLU A 85 -11.72 2.08 -9.42
C GLU A 85 -10.78 3.16 -8.87
N MET A 86 -11.33 4.17 -8.19
CA MET A 86 -10.54 5.23 -7.55
C MET A 86 -9.58 4.67 -6.50
N LEU A 87 -10.06 3.77 -5.65
CA LEU A 87 -9.25 3.17 -4.60
C LEU A 87 -8.19 2.22 -5.17
N THR A 88 -8.48 1.56 -6.28
CA THR A 88 -7.50 0.72 -6.98
C THR A 88 -6.33 1.54 -7.52
N VAL A 89 -6.62 2.71 -8.11
CA VAL A 89 -5.59 3.65 -8.56
C VAL A 89 -4.74 4.13 -7.37
N GLU A 90 -5.37 4.46 -6.26
CA GLU A 90 -4.68 4.88 -5.05
C GLU A 90 -3.82 3.74 -4.47
N ARG A 91 -4.31 2.51 -4.48
CA ARG A 91 -3.53 1.33 -4.09
C ARG A 91 -2.27 1.19 -4.92
N ASP A 92 -2.39 1.33 -6.23
CA ASP A 92 -1.25 1.22 -7.15
C ASP A 92 -0.23 2.33 -6.89
N ARG A 93 -0.71 3.56 -6.61
CA ARG A 93 0.14 4.68 -6.23
C ARG A 93 0.91 4.40 -4.93
N LEU A 94 0.24 3.91 -3.90
CA LEU A 94 0.88 3.57 -2.63
C LEU A 94 1.87 2.42 -2.78
N SER A 95 1.56 1.42 -3.59
CA SER A 95 2.48 0.32 -3.89
C SER A 95 3.75 0.80 -4.58
N ALA A 96 3.62 1.73 -5.53
CA ALA A 96 4.77 2.33 -6.21
C ALA A 96 5.62 3.15 -5.22
N MET A 97 4.97 3.93 -4.33
CA MET A 97 5.67 4.67 -3.28
C MET A 97 6.43 3.76 -2.33
N LEU A 98 5.84 2.64 -1.93
CA LEU A 98 6.50 1.66 -1.06
C LEU A 98 7.73 1.05 -1.72
N ARG A 99 7.65 0.70 -3.00
CA ARG A 99 8.80 0.17 -3.75
C ARG A 99 9.91 1.20 -3.87
N GLU A 100 9.58 2.45 -4.14
CA GLU A 100 10.55 3.53 -4.24
C GLU A 100 11.24 3.78 -2.90
N LYS A 101 10.47 3.86 -1.81
CA LYS A 101 11.02 4.03 -0.47
C LYS A 101 11.92 2.85 -0.08
N GLN A 102 11.53 1.63 -0.42
CA GLN A 102 12.35 0.45 -0.16
C GLN A 102 13.68 0.51 -0.90
N ARG A 103 13.66 0.90 -2.17
CA ARG A 103 14.89 1.10 -2.95
C ARG A 103 15.78 2.17 -2.34
N HIS A 104 15.18 3.25 -1.86
CA HIS A 104 15.92 4.32 -1.19
C HIS A 104 16.56 3.85 0.11
N ILE A 105 15.81 3.10 0.93
CA ILE A 105 16.32 2.48 2.17
C ILE A 105 17.50 1.55 1.84
N ASP A 106 17.37 0.71 0.85
CA ASP A 106 18.41 -0.24 0.44
C ASP A 106 19.68 0.49 -0.02
N ARG A 107 19.54 1.55 -0.81
CA ARG A 107 20.67 2.39 -1.24
C ARG A 107 21.35 3.07 -0.06
N LEU A 108 20.58 3.62 0.89
CA LEU A 108 21.12 4.25 2.08
C LEU A 108 21.88 3.23 2.96
N ALA A 109 21.34 2.01 3.07
CA ALA A 109 22.01 0.93 3.80
C ALA A 109 23.35 0.57 3.16
N ASP A 110 23.40 0.45 1.84
CA ASP A 110 24.63 0.17 1.09
C ASP A 110 25.65 1.30 1.24
N GLU A 111 25.20 2.56 1.11
CA GLU A 111 26.05 3.72 1.30
C GLU A 111 26.58 3.83 2.73
N ALA A 112 25.75 3.52 3.72
CA ALA A 112 26.15 3.51 5.13
C ALA A 112 27.19 2.43 5.39
N LYS A 113 27.03 1.25 4.79
CA LYS A 113 27.99 0.14 4.88
C LYS A 113 29.33 0.55 4.27
N GLN A 114 29.29 1.15 3.09
CA GLN A 114 30.49 1.63 2.42
C GLN A 114 31.19 2.75 3.22
N ALA A 115 30.43 3.69 3.76
CA ALA A 115 30.97 4.76 4.60
C ALA A 115 31.64 4.22 5.87
N ARG A 116 31.04 3.22 6.51
CA ARG A 116 31.65 2.56 7.68
C ARG A 116 32.96 1.88 7.35
N LYS A 117 33.00 1.23 6.19
CA LYS A 117 34.20 0.58 5.70
C LYS A 117 35.32 1.59 5.47
N GLU A 118 35.04 2.70 4.80
CA GLU A 118 35.97 3.80 4.56
C GLU A 118 36.47 4.43 5.87
N GLU A 119 35.58 4.66 6.82
CA GLU A 119 35.90 5.20 8.14
C GLU A 119 36.81 4.25 8.92
N GLN A 120 36.56 2.95 8.82
CA GLN A 120 37.41 1.93 9.45
C GLN A 120 38.80 1.91 8.84
N GLU A 121 38.91 1.98 7.51
CA GLU A 121 40.19 2.06 6.81
C GLU A 121 40.95 3.31 7.20
N GLU A 122 40.28 4.46 7.33
CA GLU A 122 40.93 5.69 7.80
C GLU A 122 41.43 5.56 9.24
N ARG A 123 40.65 4.94 10.13
CA ARG A 123 41.10 4.69 11.50
C ARG A 123 42.33 3.81 11.56
N GLU A 124 42.34 2.77 10.77
CA GLU A 124 43.48 1.86 10.65
C GLU A 124 44.73 2.60 10.14
N LYS A 125 44.60 3.43 9.11
CA LYS A 125 45.67 4.27 8.58
C LYS A 125 46.18 5.25 9.64
N LYS A 126 45.32 5.89 10.40
CA LYS A 126 45.69 6.79 11.50
C LYS A 126 46.46 6.05 12.60
N GLN A 127 45.99 4.85 12.94
CA GLN A 127 46.65 4.01 13.94
C GLN A 127 48.03 3.61 13.46
N GLU A 128 48.16 3.18 12.22
CA GLU A 128 49.46 2.86 11.60
C GLU A 128 50.41 4.05 11.59
N SER A 129 49.91 5.25 11.29
CA SER A 129 50.76 6.45 11.27
C SER A 129 51.16 6.91 12.67
N LEU A 130 50.37 6.56 13.70
CA LEU A 130 50.70 6.89 15.10
C LEU A 130 51.65 5.89 15.74
N ILE A 131 51.76 4.68 15.22
CA ILE A 131 52.66 3.68 15.70
C ILE A 131 54.08 4.05 15.20
N PRO A 132 55.02 4.32 16.11
CA PRO A 132 56.36 4.60 15.66
C PRO A 132 56.93 3.43 14.86
N ALA A 133 57.52 3.72 13.72
CA ALA A 133 58.19 2.69 12.94
C ALA A 133 59.25 2.02 13.82
N ARG A 134 59.04 0.75 14.17
CA ARG A 134 60.03 -0.02 14.91
C ARG A 134 61.21 -0.26 14.02
N ARG A 135 62.28 0.37 14.37
CA ARG A 135 63.54 0.12 13.68
C ARG A 135 64.16 -1.14 14.24
N LYS A 136 64.77 -1.81 13.37
CA LYS A 136 65.53 -2.99 13.72
C LYS A 136 66.80 -2.66 14.50
#